data_91e7bb26a78c2d87094e51fd98523dc7
#
_entry.id   91e7bb26a78c2d87094e51fd98523dc7
#
_cell.length_a   1.000
_cell.length_b   1.000
_cell.length_c   1.000
_cell.angle_alpha   90.00
_cell.angle_beta   90.00
_cell.angle_gamma   90.00
#
_symmetry.space_group_name_H-M   'P 1'
#
loop_
_entity.id
_entity.type
_entity.pdbx_description
1 polymer ?
#
loop_
_entity_poly.entity_id
_entity_poly.type
_entity_poly.pdbx_seq_one_letter_code
_entity_poly.pdbx_strand_id
1 'polypeptide(L)' 'EAKKLAHRADRAEEYASAAVQVAVSSIDEAEQAVFEAIAARFHKAASIGLGIG' A
#
# COMPACT_ATOMS: atom_id res chain seq x y z
N GLU A 1 -19.37 -32.70 -12.22
CA GLU A 1 -19.55 -31.32 -12.69
C GLU A 1 -19.66 -30.31 -11.53
N ALA A 2 -20.50 -30.61 -10.54
CA ALA A 2 -20.65 -29.74 -9.38
C ALA A 2 -19.32 -29.56 -8.63
N LYS A 3 -18.54 -30.62 -8.51
CA LYS A 3 -17.23 -30.56 -7.83
C LYS A 3 -16.24 -29.68 -8.58
N LYS A 4 -16.28 -29.72 -9.91
CA LYS A 4 -15.40 -28.86 -10.72
C LYS A 4 -15.76 -27.40 -10.57
N LEU A 5 -17.04 -27.08 -10.54
CA LEU A 5 -17.50 -25.71 -10.37
C LEU A 5 -17.15 -25.18 -8.98
N ALA A 6 -17.32 -26.01 -7.95
CA ALA A 6 -16.94 -25.62 -6.59
C ALA A 6 -15.43 -25.37 -6.50
N HIS A 7 -14.63 -26.19 -7.15
CA HIS A 7 -13.18 -26.04 -7.17
C HIS A 7 -12.75 -24.73 -7.85
N ARG A 8 -13.43 -24.39 -8.93
CA ARG A 8 -13.18 -23.14 -9.64
C ARG A 8 -13.53 -21.93 -8.80
N ALA A 9 -14.66 -22.01 -8.10
CA ALA A 9 -15.09 -20.94 -7.23
C ALA A 9 -14.10 -20.73 -6.09
N ASP A 10 -13.62 -21.80 -5.48
CA ASP A 10 -12.64 -21.72 -4.40
C ASP A 10 -11.34 -21.07 -4.88
N ARG A 11 -10.87 -21.44 -6.06
CA ARG A 11 -9.66 -20.86 -6.64
C ARG A 11 -9.82 -19.37 -6.93
N ALA A 12 -11.00 -19.02 -7.44
CA ALA A 12 -11.28 -17.61 -7.73
C ALA A 12 -11.30 -16.79 -6.46
N GLU A 13 -11.86 -17.31 -5.38
CA GLU A 13 -11.88 -16.65 -4.08
C GLU A 13 -10.46 -16.50 -3.51
N GLU A 14 -9.66 -17.54 -3.61
CA GLU A 14 -8.28 -17.49 -3.14
C GLU A 14 -7.47 -16.44 -3.91
N TYR A 15 -7.66 -16.40 -5.21
CA TYR A 15 -6.99 -15.42 -6.04
C TYR A 15 -7.43 -14.00 -5.69
N ALA A 16 -8.72 -13.79 -5.55
CA ALA A 16 -9.26 -12.49 -5.20
C ALA A 16 -8.77 -12.02 -3.84
N SER A 17 -8.73 -12.93 -2.86
CA SER A 17 -8.25 -12.62 -1.52
C SER A 17 -6.79 -12.20 -1.54
N ALA A 18 -5.95 -12.94 -2.28
CA ALA A 18 -4.53 -12.61 -2.41
C ALA A 18 -4.35 -11.26 -3.11
N ALA A 19 -5.14 -10.99 -4.15
CA ALA A 19 -5.07 -9.72 -4.87
C ALA A 19 -5.45 -8.55 -3.97
N VAL A 20 -6.47 -8.72 -3.13
CA VAL A 20 -6.88 -7.69 -2.17
C VAL A 20 -5.76 -7.42 -1.17
N GLN A 21 -5.11 -8.45 -0.66
CA GLN A 21 -4.02 -8.27 0.28
C GLN A 21 -2.86 -7.49 -0.34
N VAL A 22 -2.53 -7.78 -1.58
CA VAL A 22 -1.48 -7.04 -2.30
C VAL A 22 -1.90 -5.59 -2.49
N ALA A 23 -3.14 -5.35 -2.86
CA ALA A 23 -3.65 -3.99 -3.05
C ALA A 23 -3.60 -3.18 -1.75
N VAL A 24 -4.00 -3.78 -0.63
CA VAL A 24 -3.96 -3.12 0.67
C VAL A 24 -2.52 -2.79 1.05
N SER A 25 -1.59 -3.72 0.85
CA SER A 25 -0.17 -3.49 1.13
C SER A 25 0.39 -2.34 0.27
N SER A 26 -0.03 -2.26 -0.99
CA SER A 26 0.41 -1.20 -1.90
C SER A 26 -0.11 0.16 -1.46
N ILE A 27 -1.34 0.22 -0.95
CA ILE A 27 -1.91 1.45 -0.41
C ILE A 27 -1.13 1.89 0.83
N ASP A 28 -0.81 0.97 1.71
CA ASP A 28 -0.03 1.27 2.92
C ASP A 28 1.35 1.81 2.57
N GLU A 29 2.02 1.23 1.58
CA GLU A 29 3.31 1.71 1.11
C GLU A 29 3.20 3.11 0.52
N ALA A 30 2.15 3.38 -0.23
CA ALA A 30 1.92 4.69 -0.82
C ALA A 30 1.69 5.74 0.27
N GLU A 31 0.91 5.41 1.29
CA GLU A 31 0.68 6.31 2.42
C GLU A 31 1.98 6.61 3.16
N GLN A 32 2.80 5.60 3.38
CA GLN A 32 4.08 5.77 4.04
C GLN A 32 5.00 6.68 3.22
N ALA A 33 5.04 6.49 1.91
CA ALA A 33 5.85 7.32 1.03
C ALA A 33 5.40 8.78 1.06
N VAL A 34 4.10 9.02 1.12
CA VAL A 34 3.55 10.38 1.22
C VAL A 34 3.96 11.01 2.55
N PHE A 35 3.84 10.28 3.64
CA PHE A 35 4.26 10.78 4.95
C PHE A 35 5.75 11.12 4.97
N GLU A 36 6.57 10.27 4.40
CA GLU A 36 8.00 10.51 4.33
C GLU A 36 8.33 11.77 3.52
N ALA A 37 7.61 11.96 2.42
CA ALA A 37 7.79 13.14 1.58
C ALA A 37 7.39 14.42 2.33
N ILE A 38 6.28 14.36 3.05
CA ILE A 38 5.81 15.50 3.86
C ILE A 38 6.81 15.81 4.97
N ALA A 39 7.28 14.78 5.66
CA ALA A 39 8.26 14.94 6.74
C ALA A 39 9.57 15.53 6.23
N ALA A 40 10.02 15.09 5.07
CA ALA A 40 11.24 15.62 4.46
C ALA A 40 11.10 17.10 4.12
N ARG A 41 9.96 17.51 3.58
CA ARG A 41 9.68 18.91 3.29
C ARG A 41 9.64 19.75 4.54
N PHE A 42 9.00 19.24 5.56
CA PHE A 42 8.89 19.94 6.84
C PHE A 42 10.27 20.12 7.45
N HIS A 43 11.08 19.11 7.39
CA HIS A 43 12.45 19.13 7.91
C HIS A 43 13.30 20.16 7.17
N LYS A 44 13.18 20.18 5.85
CA LYS A 44 13.89 21.16 5.03
C LYS A 44 13.47 22.58 5.34
N ALA A 45 12.17 22.81 5.47
CA ALA A 45 11.64 24.13 5.79
C ALA A 45 12.12 24.60 7.17
N ALA A 46 12.14 23.71 8.16
CA ALA A 46 12.64 24.01 9.49
C ALA A 46 14.12 24.38 9.47
N SER A 47 14.93 23.62 8.72
CA SER A 47 16.36 23.88 8.60
C SER A 47 16.64 25.25 7.96
N ILE A 48 15.90 25.57 6.92
CA ILE A 48 16.03 26.87 6.25
C ILE A 48 15.61 27.99 7.20
N GLY A 49 14.51 27.82 7.90
CA GLY A 49 13.97 28.81 8.83
C GLY A 49 14.90 29.10 10.00
N LEU A 50 15.69 28.12 10.41
CA LEU A 50 16.66 28.25 11.50
C LEU A 50 18.05 28.64 11.01
N GLY A 51 18.22 28.80 9.71
CA GLY A 51 19.53 29.14 9.15
C GLY A 51 20.50 27.98 9.13
N ILE A 52 20.00 26.78 9.26
CA ILE A 52 20.78 25.53 9.24
C ILE A 52 20.57 24.89 7.88
N GLY A 53 21.28 25.23 6.94
CA GLY A 53 20.95 24.78 5.64
C GLY A 53 21.89 23.94 4.91
#